data_bd31054757b11e3a5d77f61e220a85d7
#
_entry.id   bd31054757b11e3a5d77f61e220a85d7
#
_cell.length_a   1.000
_cell.length_b   1.000
_cell.length_c   1.000
_cell.angle_alpha   90.00
_cell.angle_beta   90.00
_cell.angle_gamma   90.00
#
_symmetry.space_group_name_H-M   'P 1'
#
loop_
_entity.id
_entity.type
_entity.pdbx_description
1 polymer ?
#
loop_
_entity_poly.entity_id
_entity_poly.type
_entity_poly.pdbx_seq_one_letter_code
_entity_poly.pdbx_strand_id
1 'polypeptide(L)'
;TSEHLPYIIIALKGTTIGTVTDATGHYFLKNLPEGNFVMEVSSVGYKTVTRSVTLKKGKTLEENFELEEDAIALDGVVVSANRSETTRRLAPTLVNVVDLKLFETTNSSTLSQGLNFQPGVRVETNCQNCGFQQVRINGLDGPYTQILIDSRPVFSALSGVYGLEQIPASMIERVEVMRGGGSALFGSSAIAGTINIITKEPLRNSGQLSHTITSIGGSSAFDNNTSLNASLVTDDHRAGLYIFGQNRHRSGYDYDGDGFTELPKLKNQTVGFRSYLKTSTYSKLTFEYHHMQEFRRGGDMLDRPPHEAHIAEQLQHSIDGGSLKYDYFSPNEKNRLSVFASAANTDRDSYYGPGNDPLKAYGKTTDLTAMGGVQYVHTFDKCLFMPS
;
A
#
# COMPACT_ATOMS: atom_id res chain seq x y z
N THR A 1 31.11 -10.71 -11.44
CA THR A 1 31.02 -10.63 -9.96
C THR A 1 29.57 -10.79 -9.61
N SER A 2 29.19 -11.93 -9.00
CA SER A 2 27.82 -12.12 -8.47
C SER A 2 27.64 -11.15 -7.31
N GLU A 3 26.75 -10.17 -7.48
CA GLU A 3 26.34 -9.28 -6.40
C GLU A 3 25.33 -10.01 -5.51
N HIS A 4 25.54 -9.96 -4.21
CA HIS A 4 24.60 -10.55 -3.25
C HIS A 4 23.37 -9.65 -3.15
N LEU A 5 22.18 -10.19 -3.41
CA LEU A 5 20.94 -9.44 -3.45
C LEU A 5 20.25 -9.41 -2.08
N PRO A 6 20.13 -8.24 -1.44
CA PRO A 6 19.40 -8.09 -0.20
C PRO A 6 17.88 -8.05 -0.42
N TYR A 7 17.13 -8.44 0.62
CA TYR A 7 15.67 -8.30 0.71
C TYR A 7 14.87 -9.10 -0.33
N ILE A 8 15.45 -10.19 -0.84
CA ILE A 8 14.79 -11.15 -1.73
C ILE A 8 13.87 -12.04 -0.92
N ILE A 9 12.63 -12.22 -1.35
CA ILE A 9 11.65 -13.10 -0.71
C ILE A 9 11.95 -14.56 -1.04
N ILE A 10 12.05 -15.40 -0.03
CA ILE A 10 12.17 -16.86 -0.15
C ILE A 10 10.99 -17.49 0.57
N ALA A 11 10.19 -18.29 -0.11
CA ALA A 11 9.01 -18.95 0.44
C ALA A 11 8.96 -20.44 0.07
N LEU A 12 8.33 -21.25 0.92
CA LEU A 12 7.90 -22.60 0.54
C LEU A 12 6.48 -22.48 -0.05
N LYS A 13 6.37 -22.73 -1.34
CA LYS A 13 5.12 -22.59 -2.11
C LYS A 13 3.99 -23.39 -1.46
N GLY A 14 2.78 -22.82 -1.46
CA GLY A 14 1.60 -23.45 -0.86
C GLY A 14 1.63 -23.54 0.68
N THR A 15 2.55 -22.85 1.33
CA THR A 15 2.65 -22.79 2.80
C THR A 15 2.68 -21.36 3.29
N THR A 16 2.65 -21.18 4.60
CA THR A 16 2.87 -19.88 5.24
C THR A 16 4.34 -19.61 5.56
N ILE A 17 5.25 -20.50 5.19
CA ILE A 17 6.67 -20.44 5.54
C ILE A 17 7.42 -19.60 4.52
N GLY A 18 8.08 -18.55 4.99
CA GLY A 18 8.91 -17.69 4.16
C GLY A 18 9.79 -16.78 5.01
N THR A 19 10.81 -16.21 4.37
CA THR A 19 11.76 -15.26 4.92
C THR A 19 12.24 -14.31 3.81
N VAL A 20 13.15 -13.40 4.14
CA VAL A 20 13.86 -12.56 3.18
C VAL A 20 15.35 -12.65 3.40
N THR A 21 16.14 -12.38 2.35
CA THR A 21 17.59 -12.23 2.51
C THR A 21 17.91 -11.00 3.36
N ASP A 22 18.97 -11.10 4.14
CA ASP A 22 19.54 -9.97 4.89
C ASP A 22 20.28 -8.98 3.96
N ALA A 23 20.91 -7.95 4.54
CA ALA A 23 21.68 -6.95 3.78
C ALA A 23 22.87 -7.53 3.01
N THR A 24 23.32 -8.74 3.36
CA THR A 24 24.42 -9.47 2.73
C THR A 24 23.95 -10.57 1.78
N GLY A 25 22.64 -10.67 1.52
CA GLY A 25 22.04 -11.64 0.61
C GLY A 25 21.85 -13.03 1.20
N HIS A 26 22.09 -13.23 2.52
CA HIS A 26 21.91 -14.51 3.18
C HIS A 26 20.49 -14.65 3.76
N TYR A 27 20.03 -15.90 3.87
CA TYR A 27 18.72 -16.20 4.46
C TYR A 27 18.77 -17.48 5.30
N PHE A 28 17.84 -17.56 6.26
CA PHE A 28 17.66 -18.75 7.09
C PHE A 28 16.16 -19.04 7.26
N LEU A 29 15.79 -20.30 7.06
CA LEU A 29 14.48 -20.84 7.41
C LEU A 29 14.70 -21.92 8.48
N LYS A 30 14.05 -21.78 9.63
CA LYS A 30 14.21 -22.69 10.78
C LYS A 30 12.91 -23.45 11.04
N ASN A 31 13.04 -24.60 11.72
CA ASN A 31 11.91 -25.43 12.17
C ASN A 31 10.97 -25.83 11.03
N LEU A 32 11.56 -26.22 9.89
CA LEU A 32 10.83 -26.63 8.71
C LEU A 32 10.20 -28.02 8.88
N PRO A 33 8.99 -28.25 8.36
CA PRO A 33 8.41 -29.59 8.31
C PRO A 33 9.20 -30.51 7.38
N GLU A 34 9.19 -31.80 7.68
CA GLU A 34 9.75 -32.82 6.78
C GLU A 34 8.87 -33.00 5.55
N GLY A 35 9.46 -33.27 4.40
CA GLY A 35 8.73 -33.53 3.16
C GLY A 35 9.36 -32.89 1.93
N ASN A 36 8.67 -33.04 0.82
CA ASN A 36 9.04 -32.41 -0.44
C ASN A 36 8.29 -31.09 -0.60
N PHE A 37 9.02 -30.01 -0.85
CA PHE A 37 8.48 -28.69 -1.04
C PHE A 37 9.08 -28.03 -2.29
N VAL A 38 8.40 -27.02 -2.81
CA VAL A 38 8.94 -26.13 -3.83
C VAL A 38 9.34 -24.83 -3.15
N MET A 39 10.63 -24.52 -3.17
CA MET A 39 11.11 -23.18 -2.79
C MET A 39 10.85 -22.24 -3.96
N GLU A 40 10.28 -21.08 -3.65
CA GLU A 40 10.07 -19.98 -4.57
C GLU A 40 10.87 -18.77 -4.09
N VAL A 41 11.67 -18.22 -4.99
CA VAL A 41 12.51 -17.03 -4.74
C VAL A 41 12.06 -15.94 -5.69
N SER A 42 11.61 -14.83 -5.13
CA SER A 42 11.02 -13.74 -5.90
C SER A 42 11.42 -12.37 -5.38
N SER A 43 11.54 -11.42 -6.30
CA SER A 43 11.69 -9.99 -6.01
C SER A 43 11.19 -9.17 -7.20
N VAL A 44 10.77 -7.94 -6.94
CA VAL A 44 10.40 -7.03 -8.02
C VAL A 44 11.63 -6.69 -8.85
N GLY A 45 11.51 -6.77 -10.18
CA GLY A 45 12.60 -6.55 -11.13
C GLY A 45 13.44 -7.77 -11.45
N TYR A 46 13.13 -8.96 -10.89
CA TYR A 46 13.81 -10.22 -11.15
C TYR A 46 12.83 -11.32 -11.55
N LYS A 47 13.30 -12.27 -12.37
CA LYS A 47 12.54 -13.48 -12.69
C LYS A 47 12.39 -14.34 -11.43
N THR A 48 11.18 -14.82 -11.18
CA THR A 48 10.92 -15.78 -10.10
C THR A 48 11.61 -17.11 -10.39
N VAL A 49 12.37 -17.60 -9.42
CA VAL A 49 13.04 -18.91 -9.50
C VAL A 49 12.35 -19.89 -8.57
N THR A 50 12.09 -21.11 -9.05
CA THR A 50 11.52 -22.19 -8.25
C THR A 50 12.44 -23.40 -8.23
N ARG A 51 12.56 -24.08 -7.06
CA ARG A 51 13.37 -25.28 -6.90
C ARG A 51 12.69 -26.27 -5.96
N SER A 52 12.60 -27.53 -6.40
CA SER A 52 12.12 -28.63 -5.54
C SER A 52 13.18 -29.01 -4.52
N VAL A 53 12.81 -29.07 -3.25
CA VAL A 53 13.70 -29.42 -2.15
C VAL A 53 13.07 -30.52 -1.28
N THR A 54 13.91 -31.41 -0.73
CA THR A 54 13.47 -32.44 0.21
C THR A 54 14.04 -32.11 1.59
N LEU A 55 13.16 -31.78 2.52
CA LEU A 55 13.50 -31.44 3.89
C LEU A 55 13.47 -32.67 4.77
N LYS A 56 14.53 -32.86 5.57
CA LYS A 56 14.69 -34.00 6.48
C LYS A 56 14.97 -33.51 7.90
N LYS A 57 14.40 -34.15 8.89
CA LYS A 57 14.56 -33.81 10.31
C LYS A 57 16.01 -33.74 10.74
N GLY A 58 16.39 -32.70 11.43
CA GLY A 58 17.73 -32.51 11.97
C GLY A 58 18.82 -32.35 10.91
N LYS A 59 18.48 -32.13 9.65
CA LYS A 59 19.44 -31.85 8.57
C LYS A 59 19.30 -30.38 8.14
N THR A 60 20.44 -29.73 7.95
CA THR A 60 20.52 -28.43 7.30
C THR A 60 20.69 -28.65 5.79
N LEU A 61 19.89 -27.96 5.00
CA LEU A 61 20.01 -27.91 3.55
C LEU A 61 20.50 -26.50 3.18
N GLU A 62 21.55 -26.43 2.37
CA GLU A 62 22.07 -25.20 1.82
C GLU A 62 21.62 -25.10 0.35
N GLU A 63 20.96 -24.00 0.03
CA GLU A 63 20.50 -23.69 -1.33
C GLU A 63 20.85 -22.27 -1.71
N ASN A 64 21.55 -22.12 -2.83
CA ASN A 64 21.93 -20.83 -3.40
C ASN A 64 21.15 -20.60 -4.69
N PHE A 65 20.67 -19.37 -4.91
CA PHE A 65 19.87 -18.98 -6.06
C PHE A 65 20.55 -17.85 -6.81
N GLU A 66 20.54 -17.95 -8.12
CA GLU A 66 20.90 -16.86 -9.02
C GLU A 66 19.62 -16.29 -9.64
N LEU A 67 19.46 -14.98 -9.56
CA LEU A 67 18.30 -14.27 -10.11
C LEU A 67 18.71 -13.51 -11.37
N GLU A 68 17.93 -13.66 -12.42
CA GLU A 68 18.05 -12.86 -13.63
C GLU A 68 17.14 -11.64 -13.55
N GLU A 69 17.66 -10.49 -14.00
CA GLU A 69 16.83 -9.28 -14.09
C GLU A 69 15.68 -9.49 -15.08
N ASP A 70 14.49 -9.05 -14.69
CA ASP A 70 13.30 -8.99 -15.53
C ASP A 70 12.88 -7.52 -15.74
N ALA A 71 13.46 -6.87 -16.73
CA ALA A 71 13.18 -5.48 -17.05
C ALA A 71 11.70 -5.20 -17.36
N ILE A 72 10.94 -6.23 -17.78
CA ILE A 72 9.50 -6.14 -18.05
C ILE A 72 8.67 -6.63 -16.88
N ALA A 73 9.30 -7.30 -15.89
CA ALA A 73 8.69 -7.87 -14.69
C ALA A 73 7.42 -8.71 -14.95
N LEU A 74 7.40 -9.46 -16.07
CA LEU A 74 6.26 -10.29 -16.47
C LEU A 74 6.05 -11.51 -15.55
N ASP A 75 7.12 -12.01 -14.96
CA ASP A 75 7.07 -13.18 -14.06
C ASP A 75 6.87 -12.77 -12.58
N GLY A 76 6.75 -11.47 -12.30
CA GLY A 76 6.42 -10.97 -10.97
C GLY A 76 5.00 -11.37 -10.53
N VAL A 77 4.83 -11.59 -9.22
CA VAL A 77 3.54 -11.94 -8.62
C VAL A 77 2.72 -10.68 -8.36
N VAL A 78 1.45 -10.70 -8.76
CA VAL A 78 0.46 -9.65 -8.51
C VAL A 78 -0.80 -10.23 -7.87
N VAL A 79 -1.51 -9.42 -7.12
CA VAL A 79 -2.73 -9.80 -6.38
C VAL A 79 -3.97 -9.11 -6.94
N SER A 80 -3.81 -7.93 -7.53
CA SER A 80 -4.92 -7.05 -7.93
C SER A 80 -5.80 -7.63 -9.04
N ALA A 81 -5.25 -8.50 -9.89
CA ALA A 81 -5.98 -9.01 -11.05
C ALA A 81 -7.17 -9.91 -10.70
N ASN A 82 -7.09 -10.66 -9.59
CA ASN A 82 -8.12 -11.63 -9.19
C ASN A 82 -8.23 -11.83 -7.66
N ARG A 83 -7.69 -10.88 -6.86
CA ARG A 83 -7.57 -10.95 -5.39
C ARG A 83 -6.78 -12.16 -4.87
N SER A 84 -6.02 -12.83 -5.70
CA SER A 84 -5.13 -13.92 -5.33
C SER A 84 -3.79 -13.75 -6.03
N GLU A 85 -2.75 -14.31 -5.42
CA GLU A 85 -1.43 -14.31 -6.02
C GLU A 85 -1.45 -15.01 -7.37
N THR A 86 -1.03 -14.31 -8.40
CA THR A 86 -0.90 -14.82 -9.76
C THR A 86 0.32 -14.20 -10.44
N THR A 87 0.92 -14.92 -11.36
CA THR A 87 1.99 -14.35 -12.16
C THR A 87 1.43 -13.24 -13.05
N ARG A 88 2.08 -12.10 -13.14
CA ARG A 88 1.62 -10.95 -13.94
C ARG A 88 1.30 -11.32 -15.37
N ARG A 89 2.08 -12.24 -15.97
CA ARG A 89 1.85 -12.76 -17.35
C ARG A 89 0.53 -13.53 -17.48
N LEU A 90 0.09 -14.21 -16.42
CA LEU A 90 -1.17 -14.99 -16.37
C LEU A 90 -2.35 -14.17 -15.82
N ALA A 91 -2.10 -12.93 -15.44
CA ALA A 91 -3.14 -12.05 -14.93
C ALA A 91 -4.16 -11.75 -16.04
N PRO A 92 -5.48 -11.84 -15.77
CA PRO A 92 -6.51 -11.58 -16.77
C PRO A 92 -6.57 -10.11 -17.22
N THR A 93 -5.93 -9.22 -16.49
CA THR A 93 -5.85 -7.79 -16.77
C THR A 93 -4.41 -7.29 -16.62
N LEU A 94 -4.08 -6.21 -17.33
CA LEU A 94 -2.76 -5.61 -17.25
C LEU A 94 -2.57 -4.95 -15.88
N VAL A 95 -1.61 -5.45 -15.11
CA VAL A 95 -1.20 -4.88 -13.82
C VAL A 95 0.22 -4.34 -13.92
N ASN A 96 0.40 -3.05 -13.66
CA ASN A 96 1.71 -2.44 -13.51
C ASN A 96 2.09 -2.42 -12.03
N VAL A 97 3.36 -2.69 -11.76
CA VAL A 97 3.91 -2.69 -10.41
C VAL A 97 4.86 -1.51 -10.25
N VAL A 98 4.63 -0.71 -9.23
CA VAL A 98 5.53 0.35 -8.76
C VAL A 98 6.19 -0.16 -7.48
N ASP A 99 7.48 -0.37 -7.52
CA ASP A 99 8.25 -0.93 -6.42
C ASP A 99 8.72 0.14 -5.41
N LEU A 100 9.18 -0.30 -4.26
CA LEU A 100 9.72 0.57 -3.23
C LEU A 100 10.96 1.34 -3.72
N LYS A 101 11.78 0.73 -4.60
CA LYS A 101 12.98 1.35 -5.16
C LYS A 101 12.67 2.65 -5.92
N LEU A 102 11.52 2.71 -6.60
CA LEU A 102 11.07 3.94 -7.24
C LEU A 102 10.82 5.05 -6.20
N PHE A 103 10.12 4.74 -5.11
CA PHE A 103 9.87 5.71 -4.03
C PHE A 103 11.16 6.22 -3.39
N GLU A 104 12.12 5.35 -3.17
CA GLU A 104 13.44 5.69 -2.62
C GLU A 104 14.25 6.54 -3.60
N THR A 105 14.32 6.14 -4.88
CA THR A 105 15.11 6.84 -5.92
C THR A 105 14.56 8.22 -6.22
N THR A 106 13.23 8.38 -6.15
CA THR A 106 12.55 9.67 -6.39
C THR A 106 12.35 10.49 -5.12
N ASN A 107 12.83 9.98 -3.97
CA ASN A 107 12.61 10.56 -2.64
C ASN A 107 11.12 10.85 -2.36
N SER A 108 10.23 9.98 -2.84
CA SER A 108 8.79 10.10 -2.65
C SER A 108 8.39 9.65 -1.26
N SER A 109 7.86 10.54 -0.45
CA SER A 109 7.46 10.27 0.94
C SER A 109 6.01 9.83 1.10
N THR A 110 5.20 9.99 0.05
CA THR A 110 3.77 9.63 0.02
C THR A 110 3.42 8.86 -1.25
N LEU A 111 2.29 8.13 -1.20
CA LEU A 111 1.75 7.42 -2.36
C LEU A 111 1.57 8.34 -3.57
N SER A 112 1.00 9.53 -3.36
CA SER A 112 0.71 10.48 -4.45
C SER A 112 1.95 10.90 -5.22
N GLN A 113 3.08 11.11 -4.53
CA GLN A 113 4.34 11.47 -5.16
C GLN A 113 4.89 10.34 -6.05
N GLY A 114 4.91 9.09 -5.54
CA GLY A 114 5.39 7.94 -6.29
C GLY A 114 4.54 7.59 -7.52
N LEU A 115 3.22 7.78 -7.44
CA LEU A 115 2.30 7.51 -8.55
C LEU A 115 2.53 8.43 -9.77
N ASN A 116 3.08 9.62 -9.59
CA ASN A 116 3.39 10.52 -10.71
C ASN A 116 4.44 9.96 -11.69
N PHE A 117 5.22 8.98 -11.26
CA PHE A 117 6.22 8.32 -12.10
C PHE A 117 5.66 7.08 -12.84
N GLN A 118 4.38 6.75 -12.62
CA GLN A 118 3.75 5.60 -13.28
C GLN A 118 3.11 6.01 -14.61
N PRO A 119 3.57 5.49 -15.78
CA PRO A 119 2.96 5.80 -17.07
C PRO A 119 1.47 5.50 -17.12
N GLY A 120 0.67 6.45 -17.64
CA GLY A 120 -0.79 6.34 -17.75
C GLY A 120 -1.54 6.61 -16.45
N VAL A 121 -0.83 7.01 -15.38
CA VAL A 121 -1.39 7.53 -14.14
C VAL A 121 -0.96 9.00 -14.00
N ARG A 122 -1.89 9.84 -13.62
CA ARG A 122 -1.64 11.25 -13.33
C ARG A 122 -2.26 11.63 -11.99
N VAL A 123 -1.47 12.18 -11.12
CA VAL A 123 -1.97 12.81 -9.89
C VAL A 123 -2.12 14.30 -10.16
N GLU A 124 -3.32 14.81 -10.03
CA GLU A 124 -3.66 16.22 -10.24
C GLU A 124 -4.11 16.86 -8.95
N THR A 125 -3.68 18.10 -8.72
CA THR A 125 -4.25 18.96 -7.68
C THR A 125 -5.29 19.86 -8.33
N ASN A 126 -6.56 19.61 -8.05
CA ASN A 126 -7.68 20.30 -8.72
C ASN A 126 -8.18 21.52 -7.96
N CYS A 127 -7.71 21.74 -6.77
CA CYS A 127 -8.09 22.88 -5.95
C CYS A 127 -6.85 23.42 -5.24
N GLN A 128 -6.48 24.64 -5.48
CA GLN A 128 -5.34 25.28 -4.83
C GLN A 128 -5.58 25.45 -3.33
N ASN A 129 -6.74 25.94 -2.94
CA ASN A 129 -7.05 26.23 -1.54
C ASN A 129 -7.20 24.99 -0.66
N CYS A 130 -7.77 23.89 -1.18
CA CYS A 130 -7.93 22.66 -0.40
C CYS A 130 -6.79 21.64 -0.63
N GLY A 131 -6.00 21.82 -1.70
CA GLY A 131 -4.97 20.86 -2.09
C GLY A 131 -5.53 19.49 -2.45
N PHE A 132 -6.75 19.47 -3.01
CA PHE A 132 -7.42 18.25 -3.43
C PHE A 132 -6.63 17.55 -4.51
N GLN A 133 -6.20 16.32 -4.23
CA GLN A 133 -5.50 15.46 -5.18
C GLN A 133 -6.41 14.34 -5.65
N GLN A 134 -6.47 14.15 -6.97
CA GLN A 134 -7.12 12.98 -7.56
C GLN A 134 -6.15 12.22 -8.47
N VAL A 135 -6.35 10.92 -8.56
CA VAL A 135 -5.61 10.07 -9.49
C VAL A 135 -6.47 9.80 -10.72
N ARG A 136 -5.95 10.18 -11.88
CA ARG A 136 -6.53 9.83 -13.17
C ARG A 136 -5.81 8.62 -13.75
N ILE A 137 -6.56 7.63 -14.18
CA ILE A 137 -6.06 6.50 -14.96
C ILE A 137 -6.58 6.61 -16.39
N ASN A 138 -5.68 6.67 -17.36
CA ASN A 138 -6.01 6.83 -18.79
C ASN A 138 -6.94 8.03 -19.08
N GLY A 139 -6.82 9.11 -18.31
CA GLY A 139 -7.62 10.33 -18.45
C GLY A 139 -8.99 10.32 -17.78
N LEU A 140 -9.43 9.19 -17.20
CA LEU A 140 -10.68 9.12 -16.44
C LEU A 140 -10.49 9.73 -15.05
N ASP A 141 -11.52 10.42 -14.55
CA ASP A 141 -11.51 11.16 -13.30
C ASP A 141 -11.33 10.29 -12.05
N GLY A 142 -10.83 10.89 -10.98
CA GLY A 142 -10.53 10.23 -9.71
C GLY A 142 -11.66 9.36 -9.13
N PRO A 143 -12.93 9.77 -9.13
CA PRO A 143 -14.05 8.96 -8.65
C PRO A 143 -14.21 7.59 -9.34
N TYR A 144 -13.61 7.41 -10.53
CA TYR A 144 -13.59 6.15 -11.26
C TYR A 144 -12.36 5.28 -10.96
N THR A 145 -11.48 5.74 -10.10
CA THR A 145 -10.27 5.02 -9.66
C THR A 145 -10.44 4.55 -8.22
N GLN A 146 -10.48 3.24 -8.01
CA GLN A 146 -10.59 2.65 -6.67
C GLN A 146 -9.23 2.49 -6.03
N ILE A 147 -9.05 3.06 -4.84
CA ILE A 147 -7.85 2.89 -4.02
C ILE A 147 -8.08 1.80 -2.98
N LEU A 148 -7.14 0.87 -2.92
CA LEU A 148 -7.20 -0.31 -2.06
C LEU A 148 -5.92 -0.41 -1.22
N ILE A 149 -6.05 -0.95 -0.02
CA ILE A 149 -4.93 -1.50 0.76
C ILE A 149 -5.17 -3.01 0.89
N ASP A 150 -4.18 -3.81 0.47
CA ASP A 150 -4.25 -5.28 0.46
C ASP A 150 -5.57 -5.83 -0.12
N SER A 151 -5.96 -5.27 -1.29
CA SER A 151 -7.17 -5.61 -2.06
C SER A 151 -8.50 -5.24 -1.38
N ARG A 152 -8.47 -4.31 -0.42
CA ARG A 152 -9.67 -3.84 0.30
C ARG A 152 -9.82 -2.33 0.16
N PRO A 153 -11.01 -1.82 -0.10
CA PRO A 153 -11.27 -0.38 -0.08
C PRO A 153 -10.91 0.20 1.29
N VAL A 154 -10.08 1.23 1.30
CA VAL A 154 -9.65 1.90 2.54
C VAL A 154 -10.44 3.16 2.77
N PHE A 155 -10.84 3.77 1.67
CA PHE A 155 -11.53 5.04 1.69
C PHE A 155 -12.95 4.84 1.18
N SER A 156 -13.88 5.45 1.89
CA SER A 156 -15.19 5.74 1.32
C SER A 156 -15.05 6.72 0.15
N ALA A 157 -16.09 6.86 -0.64
CA ALA A 157 -16.13 7.86 -1.71
C ALA A 157 -15.81 9.28 -1.19
N LEU A 158 -16.10 9.55 0.08
CA LEU A 158 -15.87 10.82 0.74
C LEU A 158 -14.40 11.08 1.06
N SER A 159 -13.68 10.07 1.56
CA SER A 159 -12.29 10.18 1.99
C SER A 159 -11.30 9.80 0.89
N GLY A 160 -11.72 9.08 -0.14
CA GLY A 160 -10.89 8.69 -1.30
C GLY A 160 -10.31 9.88 -2.06
N VAL A 161 -10.95 11.02 -1.92
CA VAL A 161 -10.57 12.29 -2.51
C VAL A 161 -9.31 12.90 -1.88
N TYR A 162 -9.12 12.75 -0.56
CA TYR A 162 -8.01 13.38 0.17
C TYR A 162 -6.98 12.39 0.71
N GLY A 163 -7.26 11.09 0.65
CA GLY A 163 -6.49 10.06 1.31
C GLY A 163 -5.09 9.77 0.74
N LEU A 164 -4.78 10.23 -0.47
CA LEU A 164 -3.54 9.87 -1.17
C LEU A 164 -2.27 10.37 -0.49
N GLU A 165 -2.29 11.56 0.10
CA GLU A 165 -1.15 12.11 0.85
C GLU A 165 -1.05 11.55 2.27
N GLN A 166 -2.09 10.87 2.75
CA GLN A 166 -2.13 10.27 4.09
C GLN A 166 -1.43 8.90 4.15
N ILE A 167 -1.21 8.26 2.99
CA ILE A 167 -0.58 6.95 2.91
C ILE A 167 0.94 7.13 2.84
N PRO A 168 1.67 6.81 3.92
CA PRO A 168 3.12 6.97 3.95
C PRO A 168 3.81 5.92 3.10
N ALA A 169 4.85 6.31 2.35
CA ALA A 169 5.67 5.39 1.57
C ALA A 169 6.29 4.28 2.45
N SER A 170 6.53 4.56 3.73
CA SER A 170 7.12 3.61 4.67
C SER A 170 6.30 2.34 4.89
N MET A 171 4.95 2.39 4.75
CA MET A 171 4.11 1.21 4.87
C MET A 171 4.02 0.37 3.58
N ILE A 172 4.44 0.94 2.45
CA ILE A 172 4.27 0.34 1.12
C ILE A 172 5.38 -0.67 0.86
N GLU A 173 5.03 -1.88 0.43
CA GLU A 173 5.94 -2.84 -0.19
C GLU A 173 6.02 -2.60 -1.69
N ARG A 174 4.87 -2.52 -2.34
CA ARG A 174 4.70 -2.18 -3.76
C ARG A 174 3.30 -1.62 -4.00
N VAL A 175 3.11 -0.96 -5.13
CA VAL A 175 1.80 -0.51 -5.58
C VAL A 175 1.46 -1.21 -6.91
N GLU A 176 0.31 -1.85 -6.96
CA GLU A 176 -0.19 -2.51 -8.14
C GLU A 176 -1.26 -1.63 -8.79
N VAL A 177 -1.01 -1.19 -10.02
CA VAL A 177 -1.94 -0.38 -10.81
C VAL A 177 -2.57 -1.25 -11.87
N MET A 178 -3.83 -1.61 -11.68
CA MET A 178 -4.64 -2.33 -12.66
C MET A 178 -5.48 -1.33 -13.47
N ARG A 179 -5.40 -1.40 -14.78
CA ARG A 179 -6.11 -0.50 -15.70
C ARG A 179 -7.34 -1.15 -16.26
N GLY A 180 -8.49 -0.49 -16.11
CA GLY A 180 -9.78 -1.00 -16.59
C GLY A 180 -10.23 -2.26 -15.86
N GLY A 181 -11.43 -2.73 -16.12
CA GLY A 181 -11.92 -4.06 -15.75
C GLY A 181 -12.06 -4.40 -14.24
N GLY A 182 -11.81 -3.46 -13.34
CA GLY A 182 -11.77 -3.72 -11.89
C GLY A 182 -13.13 -3.78 -11.20
N SER A 183 -14.18 -3.25 -11.83
CA SER A 183 -15.48 -3.06 -11.17
C SER A 183 -16.16 -4.36 -10.74
N ALA A 184 -15.96 -5.46 -11.45
CA ALA A 184 -16.51 -6.77 -11.08
C ALA A 184 -15.94 -7.32 -9.76
N LEU A 185 -14.68 -6.97 -9.45
CA LEU A 185 -13.99 -7.42 -8.24
C LEU A 185 -14.05 -6.39 -7.10
N PHE A 186 -13.94 -5.10 -7.43
CA PHE A 186 -13.67 -4.04 -6.47
C PHE A 186 -14.78 -3.00 -6.35
N GLY A 187 -15.87 -3.16 -7.10
CA GLY A 187 -17.04 -2.30 -7.03
C GLY A 187 -17.08 -1.19 -8.08
N SER A 188 -18.14 -0.39 -8.03
CA SER A 188 -18.48 0.60 -9.07
C SER A 188 -17.44 1.72 -9.25
N SER A 189 -16.65 2.02 -8.25
CA SER A 189 -15.57 3.03 -8.34
C SER A 189 -14.34 2.56 -9.11
N ALA A 190 -14.25 1.28 -9.49
CA ALA A 190 -13.10 0.70 -10.20
C ALA A 190 -13.32 0.64 -11.72
N ILE A 191 -13.95 1.65 -12.31
CA ILE A 191 -14.23 1.69 -13.78
C ILE A 191 -12.95 2.02 -14.55
N ALA A 192 -12.18 3.03 -14.13
CA ALA A 192 -10.90 3.40 -14.72
C ALA A 192 -9.81 2.38 -14.38
N GLY A 193 -9.90 1.81 -13.19
CA GLY A 193 -8.97 0.84 -12.67
C GLY A 193 -8.85 0.87 -11.15
N THR A 194 -7.86 0.15 -10.64
CA THR A 194 -7.56 0.12 -9.21
C THR A 194 -6.10 0.47 -8.95
N ILE A 195 -5.86 1.10 -7.83
CA ILE A 195 -4.54 1.32 -7.24
C ILE A 195 -4.53 0.53 -5.94
N ASN A 196 -3.85 -0.60 -5.93
CA ASN A 196 -3.79 -1.49 -4.79
C ASN A 196 -2.41 -1.37 -4.11
N ILE A 197 -2.42 -0.90 -2.90
CA ILE A 197 -1.24 -0.74 -2.07
C ILE A 197 -1.04 -2.06 -1.34
N ILE A 198 0.07 -2.74 -1.62
CA ILE A 198 0.49 -3.92 -0.88
C ILE A 198 1.36 -3.46 0.26
N THR A 199 0.95 -3.76 1.48
CA THR A 199 1.66 -3.34 2.69
C THR A 199 2.80 -4.29 3.04
N LYS A 200 3.86 -3.75 3.65
CA LYS A 200 5.00 -4.54 4.10
C LYS A 200 4.58 -5.62 5.09
N GLU A 201 5.07 -6.82 4.88
CA GLU A 201 4.93 -7.93 5.83
C GLU A 201 6.17 -8.00 6.72
N PRO A 202 6.05 -8.22 8.05
CA PRO A 202 7.19 -8.41 8.93
C PRO A 202 7.82 -9.78 8.66
N LEU A 203 8.93 -9.81 7.93
CA LEU A 203 9.64 -11.05 7.58
C LEU A 203 10.97 -11.21 8.32
N ARG A 204 11.50 -10.11 8.91
CA ARG A 204 12.74 -10.07 9.70
C ARG A 204 12.69 -8.90 10.68
N ASN A 205 13.53 -8.97 11.71
CA ASN A 205 13.71 -7.85 12.64
C ASN A 205 14.42 -6.71 11.94
N SER A 206 13.80 -5.52 11.94
CA SER A 206 14.37 -4.32 11.32
C SER A 206 13.74 -3.06 11.92
N GLY A 207 14.41 -1.93 11.76
CA GLY A 207 13.90 -0.62 12.12
C GLY A 207 14.49 0.45 11.23
N GLN A 208 13.70 1.44 10.87
CA GLN A 208 14.11 2.56 10.06
C GLN A 208 13.44 3.84 10.58
N LEU A 209 14.22 4.87 10.74
CA LEU A 209 13.78 6.24 10.99
C LEU A 209 14.27 7.12 9.85
N SER A 210 13.40 7.90 9.25
CA SER A 210 13.76 8.87 8.23
C SER A 210 13.14 10.23 8.50
N HIS A 211 13.86 11.28 8.10
CA HIS A 211 13.38 12.65 8.17
C HIS A 211 13.77 13.37 6.87
N THR A 212 12.77 13.93 6.20
CA THR A 212 12.94 14.68 4.95
C THR A 212 12.47 16.11 5.16
N ILE A 213 13.32 17.05 4.77
CA ILE A 213 13.00 18.49 4.75
C ILE A 213 13.04 18.94 3.30
N THR A 214 11.93 19.50 2.81
CA THR A 214 11.83 20.05 1.46
C THR A 214 11.55 21.55 1.55
N SER A 215 12.41 22.38 0.95
CA SER A 215 12.12 23.81 0.74
C SER A 215 11.19 23.95 -0.46
N ILE A 216 10.13 24.73 -0.29
CA ILE A 216 9.12 24.96 -1.33
C ILE A 216 9.47 26.25 -2.08
N GLY A 217 9.69 26.15 -3.40
CA GLY A 217 10.02 27.29 -4.26
C GLY A 217 11.29 28.07 -3.87
N GLY A 218 12.20 27.48 -3.08
CA GLY A 218 13.38 28.16 -2.56
C GLY A 218 13.05 29.23 -1.48
N SER A 219 11.84 29.22 -0.96
CA SER A 219 11.33 30.14 0.05
C SER A 219 11.59 29.64 1.49
N SER A 220 11.06 30.39 2.47
CA SER A 220 11.01 29.96 3.88
C SER A 220 9.88 28.98 4.19
N ALA A 221 9.11 28.58 3.21
CA ALA A 221 8.09 27.53 3.37
C ALA A 221 8.74 26.15 3.27
N PHE A 222 8.47 25.29 4.24
CA PHE A 222 9.04 23.96 4.33
C PHE A 222 7.97 22.89 4.46
N ASP A 223 8.28 21.74 3.88
CA ASP A 223 7.57 20.47 4.11
C ASP A 223 8.51 19.53 4.87
N ASN A 224 8.16 19.25 6.11
CA ASN A 224 8.92 18.37 7.01
C ASN A 224 8.17 17.06 7.17
N ASN A 225 8.81 15.95 6.87
CA ASN A 225 8.25 14.62 6.99
C ASN A 225 9.16 13.70 7.79
N THR A 226 8.69 13.22 8.93
CA THR A 226 9.36 12.21 9.74
C THR A 226 8.59 10.91 9.64
N SER A 227 9.25 9.82 9.30
CA SER A 227 8.64 8.49 9.29
C SER A 227 9.48 7.48 10.07
N LEU A 228 8.77 6.57 10.75
CA LEU A 228 9.33 5.47 11.50
C LEU A 228 8.66 4.18 11.01
N ASN A 229 9.45 3.12 10.85
CA ASN A 229 8.92 1.77 10.75
C ASN A 229 9.79 0.79 11.52
N ALA A 230 9.17 -0.26 12.05
CA ALA A 230 9.85 -1.34 12.75
C ALA A 230 9.15 -2.67 12.47
N SER A 231 9.93 -3.71 12.35
CA SER A 231 9.50 -5.08 12.12
C SER A 231 10.10 -5.99 13.19
N LEU A 232 9.26 -6.75 13.86
CA LEU A 232 9.62 -7.73 14.88
C LEU A 232 9.06 -9.09 14.45
N VAL A 233 9.91 -10.11 14.46
CA VAL A 233 9.53 -11.46 14.05
C VAL A 233 10.08 -12.45 15.07
N THR A 234 9.27 -13.42 15.45
CA THR A 234 9.74 -14.51 16.34
C THR A 234 10.76 -15.39 15.62
N ASP A 235 11.68 -16.01 16.37
CA ASP A 235 12.76 -16.85 15.82
C ASP A 235 12.26 -18.03 14.99
N ASP A 236 11.05 -18.51 15.27
CA ASP A 236 10.39 -19.58 14.52
C ASP A 236 9.52 -19.06 13.36
N HIS A 237 9.53 -17.75 13.10
CA HIS A 237 8.70 -17.07 12.10
C HIS A 237 7.20 -17.37 12.19
N ARG A 238 6.70 -17.77 13.38
CA ARG A 238 5.27 -18.04 13.60
C ARG A 238 4.46 -16.79 13.82
N ALA A 239 5.06 -15.74 14.36
CA ALA A 239 4.41 -14.47 14.58
C ALA A 239 5.31 -13.31 14.12
N GLY A 240 4.69 -12.27 13.62
CA GLY A 240 5.39 -11.05 13.24
C GLY A 240 4.51 -9.82 13.46
N LEU A 241 5.17 -8.70 13.74
CA LEU A 241 4.55 -7.39 13.95
C LEU A 241 5.34 -6.35 13.16
N TYR A 242 4.67 -5.64 12.27
CA TYR A 242 5.17 -4.46 11.58
C TYR A 242 4.45 -3.24 12.11
N ILE A 243 5.20 -2.24 12.56
CA ILE A 243 4.68 -0.96 13.04
C ILE A 243 5.19 0.12 12.12
N PHE A 244 4.34 1.09 11.79
CA PHE A 244 4.73 2.25 11.01
C PHE A 244 4.09 3.52 11.58
N GLY A 245 4.78 4.64 11.37
CA GLY A 245 4.29 5.96 11.76
C GLY A 245 4.84 7.04 10.84
N GLN A 246 4.07 8.12 10.67
CA GLN A 246 4.46 9.31 9.93
C GLN A 246 3.95 10.54 10.66
N ASN A 247 4.77 11.59 10.68
CA ASN A 247 4.35 12.94 11.05
C ASN A 247 4.88 13.91 10.00
N ARG A 248 3.96 14.54 9.26
CA ARG A 248 4.26 15.49 8.20
C ARG A 248 3.66 16.83 8.52
N HIS A 249 4.43 17.88 8.34
CA HIS A 249 4.01 19.25 8.50
C HIS A 249 4.53 20.08 7.32
N ARG A 250 3.62 20.65 6.53
CA ARG A 250 3.91 21.57 5.44
C ARG A 250 3.38 22.95 5.77
N SER A 251 4.20 23.97 5.60
CA SER A 251 3.77 25.37 5.66
C SER A 251 2.85 25.69 4.49
N GLY A 252 1.90 26.60 4.67
CA GLY A 252 1.21 27.21 3.52
C GLY A 252 2.21 27.98 2.67
N TYR A 253 2.01 27.95 1.35
CA TYR A 253 2.90 28.62 0.40
C TYR A 253 2.08 29.46 -0.57
N ASP A 254 2.38 30.76 -0.58
CA ASP A 254 1.90 31.78 -1.49
C ASP A 254 3.04 32.05 -2.49
N TYR A 255 2.83 31.73 -3.76
CA TYR A 255 3.86 31.79 -4.80
C TYR A 255 4.03 33.18 -5.37
N ASP A 256 2.92 33.87 -5.63
CA ASP A 256 2.90 35.16 -6.33
C ASP A 256 2.78 36.35 -5.38
N GLY A 257 2.61 36.14 -4.07
CA GLY A 257 2.60 37.18 -3.04
C GLY A 257 1.28 37.94 -2.95
N ASP A 258 0.18 37.39 -3.45
CA ASP A 258 -1.13 37.99 -3.42
C ASP A 258 -1.88 37.79 -2.09
N GLY A 259 -1.28 37.00 -1.17
CA GLY A 259 -1.82 36.71 0.15
C GLY A 259 -2.66 35.43 0.21
N PHE A 260 -2.86 34.73 -0.91
CA PHE A 260 -3.54 33.46 -1.00
C PHE A 260 -2.55 32.31 -1.24
N THR A 261 -2.86 31.13 -0.76
CA THR A 261 -1.95 30.00 -0.89
C THR A 261 -2.21 29.18 -2.16
N GLU A 262 -1.17 28.90 -2.96
CA GLU A 262 -1.17 27.88 -4.02
C GLU A 262 -0.97 26.49 -3.44
N LEU A 263 -0.27 26.36 -2.29
CA LEU A 263 -0.18 25.12 -1.55
C LEU A 263 -0.69 25.31 -0.12
N PRO A 264 -1.70 24.55 0.28
CA PRO A 264 -2.29 24.68 1.61
C PRO A 264 -1.33 24.23 2.71
N LYS A 265 -1.48 24.82 3.89
CA LYS A 265 -0.90 24.31 5.12
C LYS A 265 -1.44 22.89 5.36
N LEU A 266 -0.53 21.95 5.68
CA LEU A 266 -0.85 20.57 5.92
C LEU A 266 -0.21 20.08 7.23
N LYS A 267 -0.99 19.38 8.03
CA LYS A 267 -0.48 18.57 9.13
C LYS A 267 -1.10 17.18 8.99
N ASN A 268 -0.26 16.16 8.85
CA ASN A 268 -0.68 14.78 8.71
C ASN A 268 0.05 13.91 9.72
N GLN A 269 -0.69 13.06 10.43
CA GLN A 269 -0.16 12.10 11.38
C GLN A 269 -0.80 10.74 11.09
N THR A 270 0.04 9.74 10.86
CA THR A 270 -0.41 8.37 10.62
C THR A 270 0.34 7.44 11.52
N VAL A 271 -0.35 6.50 12.14
CA VAL A 271 0.22 5.39 12.89
C VAL A 271 -0.56 4.13 12.59
N GLY A 272 0.13 3.02 12.51
CA GLY A 272 -0.53 1.75 12.28
C GLY A 272 0.38 0.56 12.51
N PHE A 273 -0.22 -0.62 12.43
CA PHE A 273 0.52 -1.86 12.49
C PHE A 273 -0.15 -2.95 11.66
N ARG A 274 0.67 -3.93 11.30
CA ARG A 274 0.25 -5.19 10.71
C ARG A 274 0.91 -6.33 11.48
N SER A 275 0.12 -7.32 11.86
CA SER A 275 0.62 -8.51 12.54
C SER A 275 0.14 -9.76 11.87
N TYR A 276 0.92 -10.83 11.97
CA TYR A 276 0.47 -12.15 11.57
C TYR A 276 0.74 -13.19 12.65
N LEU A 277 -0.08 -14.22 12.65
CA LEU A 277 0.10 -15.43 13.42
C LEU A 277 -0.13 -16.64 12.49
N LYS A 278 0.90 -17.46 12.28
CA LYS A 278 0.79 -18.75 11.58
C LYS A 278 0.17 -19.74 12.55
N THR A 279 -1.08 -20.10 12.34
CA THR A 279 -1.81 -21.06 13.18
C THR A 279 -1.41 -22.50 12.85
N SER A 280 -0.91 -22.72 11.63
CA SER A 280 -0.26 -23.98 11.18
C SER A 280 0.71 -23.69 10.02
N THR A 281 1.38 -24.72 9.51
CA THR A 281 2.17 -24.65 8.27
C THR A 281 1.36 -24.14 7.07
N TYR A 282 0.06 -24.37 7.09
CA TYR A 282 -0.85 -24.10 5.97
C TYR A 282 -1.87 -23.01 6.27
N SER A 283 -1.82 -22.37 7.41
CA SER A 283 -2.80 -21.34 7.78
C SER A 283 -2.17 -20.18 8.52
N LYS A 284 -2.65 -18.99 8.17
CA LYS A 284 -2.18 -17.69 8.68
C LYS A 284 -3.37 -16.78 9.01
N LEU A 285 -3.32 -16.17 10.18
CA LEU A 285 -4.19 -15.06 10.59
C LEU A 285 -3.40 -13.77 10.44
N THR A 286 -3.98 -12.76 9.81
CA THR A 286 -3.40 -11.42 9.67
C THR A 286 -4.35 -10.41 10.27
N PHE A 287 -3.83 -9.51 11.10
CA PHE A 287 -4.55 -8.40 11.68
C PHE A 287 -3.85 -7.09 11.36
N GLU A 288 -4.62 -6.08 10.97
CA GLU A 288 -4.15 -4.74 10.59
C GLU A 288 -4.99 -3.67 11.26
N TYR A 289 -4.33 -2.59 11.64
CA TYR A 289 -4.99 -1.38 12.11
C TYR A 289 -4.15 -0.16 11.73
N HIS A 290 -4.83 0.92 11.39
CA HIS A 290 -4.22 2.23 11.19
C HIS A 290 -5.14 3.34 11.66
N HIS A 291 -4.52 4.39 12.16
CA HIS A 291 -5.14 5.66 12.49
C HIS A 291 -4.46 6.77 11.71
N MET A 292 -5.24 7.61 11.04
CA MET A 292 -4.75 8.73 10.24
C MET A 292 -5.49 10.00 10.66
N GLN A 293 -4.73 11.06 10.94
CA GLN A 293 -5.26 12.40 11.18
C GLN A 293 -4.66 13.36 10.17
N GLU A 294 -5.50 14.20 9.58
CA GLU A 294 -5.06 15.23 8.67
C GLU A 294 -5.78 16.54 8.96
N PHE A 295 -5.02 17.63 8.94
CA PHE A 295 -5.51 18.99 8.93
C PHE A 295 -4.96 19.70 7.69
N ARG A 296 -5.85 20.33 6.90
CA ARG A 296 -5.52 21.19 5.76
C ARG A 296 -6.18 22.53 5.92
N ARG A 297 -5.46 23.57 5.53
CA ARG A 297 -5.96 24.94 5.52
C ARG A 297 -5.31 25.72 4.37
N GLY A 298 -6.12 26.18 3.44
CA GLY A 298 -5.71 27.06 2.34
C GLY A 298 -6.59 28.29 2.22
N GLY A 299 -6.23 29.18 1.32
CA GLY A 299 -6.78 30.52 1.16
C GLY A 299 -5.89 31.55 1.83
N ASP A 300 -6.50 32.59 2.37
CA ASP A 300 -5.78 33.65 3.07
C ASP A 300 -5.96 33.60 4.60
N MET A 301 -5.28 34.47 5.35
CA MET A 301 -5.37 34.59 6.82
C MET A 301 -5.27 33.24 7.54
N LEU A 302 -4.22 32.43 7.22
CA LEU A 302 -4.04 31.08 7.71
C LEU A 302 -3.90 30.94 9.24
N ASP A 303 -3.67 32.02 9.94
CA ASP A 303 -3.55 32.16 11.40
C ASP A 303 -4.88 32.46 12.11
N ARG A 304 -5.94 32.75 11.32
CA ARG A 304 -7.28 33.05 11.85
C ARG A 304 -8.27 31.90 11.64
N PRO A 305 -9.39 31.88 12.35
CA PRO A 305 -10.51 30.99 12.04
C PRO A 305 -10.94 31.14 10.58
N PRO A 306 -11.33 30.06 9.89
CA PRO A 306 -11.61 30.10 8.45
C PRO A 306 -12.78 31.03 8.08
N HIS A 307 -13.74 31.25 8.97
CA HIS A 307 -14.87 32.15 8.73
C HIS A 307 -14.51 33.66 8.79
N GLU A 308 -13.32 34.01 9.27
CA GLU A 308 -12.79 35.38 9.29
C GLU A 308 -11.96 35.72 8.05
N ALA A 309 -11.60 34.70 7.25
CA ALA A 309 -10.83 34.87 6.03
C ALA A 309 -11.69 35.34 4.85
N HIS A 310 -11.08 35.98 3.86
CA HIS A 310 -11.79 36.36 2.63
C HIS A 310 -12.16 35.11 1.83
N ILE A 311 -11.23 34.19 1.69
CA ILE A 311 -11.44 32.88 1.10
C ILE A 311 -10.72 31.83 1.98
N ALA A 312 -11.42 30.79 2.37
CA ALA A 312 -10.85 29.73 3.14
C ALA A 312 -11.43 28.36 2.78
N GLU A 313 -10.57 27.39 2.70
CA GLU A 313 -10.95 25.98 2.73
C GLU A 313 -10.16 25.28 3.84
N GLN A 314 -10.87 24.62 4.74
CA GLN A 314 -10.28 23.89 5.84
C GLN A 314 -10.90 22.52 5.94
N LEU A 315 -10.05 21.53 6.12
CA LEU A 315 -10.45 20.14 6.32
C LEU A 315 -9.70 19.54 7.48
N GLN A 316 -10.43 18.80 8.29
CA GLN A 316 -9.85 17.96 9.32
C GLN A 316 -10.45 16.56 9.19
N HIS A 317 -9.60 15.57 8.99
CA HIS A 317 -10.00 14.16 8.90
C HIS A 317 -9.43 13.38 10.07
N SER A 318 -10.23 12.43 10.58
CA SER A 318 -9.78 11.35 11.45
C SER A 318 -10.29 10.04 10.86
N ILE A 319 -9.38 9.13 10.53
CA ILE A 319 -9.69 7.85 9.89
C ILE A 319 -9.14 6.74 10.77
N ASP A 320 -10.01 5.84 11.17
CA ASP A 320 -9.66 4.59 11.85
C ASP A 320 -10.02 3.43 10.96
N GLY A 321 -9.03 2.63 10.57
CA GLY A 321 -9.22 1.48 9.71
C GLY A 321 -8.60 0.23 10.26
N GLY A 322 -9.25 -0.92 10.03
CA GLY A 322 -8.71 -2.19 10.46
C GLY A 322 -9.24 -3.37 9.67
N SER A 323 -8.51 -4.47 9.72
CA SER A 323 -8.90 -5.69 9.03
C SER A 323 -8.42 -6.94 9.74
N LEU A 324 -9.17 -8.01 9.56
CA LEU A 324 -8.82 -9.36 9.97
C LEU A 324 -8.93 -10.28 8.75
N LYS A 325 -7.89 -11.08 8.50
CA LYS A 325 -7.86 -12.02 7.39
C LYS A 325 -7.35 -13.38 7.86
N TYR A 326 -8.02 -14.45 7.46
CA TYR A 326 -7.57 -15.81 7.63
C TYR A 326 -7.33 -16.45 6.26
N ASP A 327 -6.11 -16.94 6.02
CA ASP A 327 -5.73 -17.69 4.83
C ASP A 327 -5.44 -19.14 5.20
N TYR A 328 -5.98 -20.08 4.42
CA TYR A 328 -5.69 -21.49 4.48
C TYR A 328 -5.26 -22.03 3.12
N PHE A 329 -4.20 -22.78 3.09
CA PHE A 329 -3.67 -23.50 1.92
C PHE A 329 -3.79 -24.99 2.15
N SER A 330 -4.29 -25.75 1.16
CA SER A 330 -4.28 -27.21 1.30
C SER A 330 -2.88 -27.78 1.10
N PRO A 331 -2.51 -28.85 1.81
CA PRO A 331 -1.19 -29.47 1.67
C PRO A 331 -0.83 -29.94 0.24
N ASN A 332 -1.82 -30.15 -0.61
CA ASN A 332 -1.63 -30.51 -2.03
C ASN A 332 -1.52 -29.29 -2.97
N GLU A 333 -1.42 -28.08 -2.43
CA GLU A 333 -1.30 -26.78 -3.14
C GLU A 333 -2.46 -26.47 -4.10
N LYS A 334 -3.51 -27.30 -4.15
CA LYS A 334 -4.61 -27.13 -5.10
C LYS A 334 -5.70 -26.21 -4.62
N ASN A 335 -5.86 -26.06 -3.30
CA ASN A 335 -6.96 -25.29 -2.73
C ASN A 335 -6.41 -24.15 -1.84
N ARG A 336 -6.99 -22.99 -2.00
CA ARG A 336 -6.79 -21.84 -1.10
C ARG A 336 -8.13 -21.29 -0.67
N LEU A 337 -8.30 -21.08 0.63
CA LEU A 337 -9.44 -20.39 1.23
C LEU A 337 -8.95 -19.12 1.90
N SER A 338 -9.56 -18.00 1.59
CA SER A 338 -9.33 -16.73 2.27
C SER A 338 -10.66 -16.20 2.81
N VAL A 339 -10.69 -15.87 4.10
CA VAL A 339 -11.83 -15.23 4.77
C VAL A 339 -11.34 -13.91 5.36
N PHE A 340 -12.06 -12.82 5.14
CA PHE A 340 -11.69 -11.53 5.66
C PHE A 340 -12.87 -10.67 6.09
N ALA A 341 -12.60 -9.78 7.03
CA ALA A 341 -13.48 -8.67 7.40
C ALA A 341 -12.63 -7.40 7.56
N SER A 342 -13.16 -6.27 7.16
CA SER A 342 -12.52 -4.96 7.33
C SER A 342 -13.57 -3.90 7.63
N ALA A 343 -13.17 -2.87 8.37
CA ALA A 343 -13.98 -1.69 8.60
C ALA A 343 -13.08 -0.45 8.64
N ALA A 344 -13.62 0.67 8.16
CA ALA A 344 -12.99 1.98 8.26
C ALA A 344 -14.05 3.01 8.64
N ASN A 345 -13.77 3.79 9.68
CA ASN A 345 -14.57 4.95 10.08
C ASN A 345 -13.84 6.22 9.71
N THR A 346 -14.53 7.17 9.10
CA THR A 346 -14.00 8.48 8.73
C THR A 346 -14.85 9.56 9.35
N ASP A 347 -14.26 10.38 10.22
CA ASP A 347 -14.83 11.63 10.70
C ASP A 347 -14.18 12.80 9.98
N ARG A 348 -14.99 13.69 9.44
CA ARG A 348 -14.54 14.88 8.71
C ARG A 348 -15.25 16.11 9.20
N ASP A 349 -14.48 17.10 9.64
CA ASP A 349 -14.89 18.48 9.80
C ASP A 349 -14.39 19.29 8.61
N SER A 350 -15.23 20.13 8.03
CA SER A 350 -14.92 20.91 6.83
C SER A 350 -15.43 22.34 6.92
N TYR A 351 -14.75 23.23 6.23
CA TYR A 351 -15.18 24.59 5.95
C TYR A 351 -14.89 24.92 4.49
N TYR A 352 -15.89 25.42 3.79
CA TYR A 352 -15.78 25.87 2.40
C TYR A 352 -16.46 27.23 2.28
N GLY A 353 -15.69 28.30 2.30
CA GLY A 353 -16.21 29.65 2.30
C GLY A 353 -15.32 30.69 1.60
N PRO A 354 -15.80 31.97 1.48
CA PRO A 354 -17.01 32.47 2.11
C PRO A 354 -18.25 32.23 1.26
N GLY A 355 -19.36 31.92 1.92
CA GLY A 355 -20.68 32.05 1.35
C GLY A 355 -21.33 33.34 1.88
N ASN A 356 -22.63 33.55 1.58
CA ASN A 356 -23.42 34.66 2.12
C ASN A 356 -23.54 34.63 3.66
N ASP A 357 -23.25 33.48 4.28
CA ASP A 357 -23.24 33.28 5.74
C ASP A 357 -22.03 32.39 6.11
N PRO A 358 -20.87 32.99 6.45
CA PRO A 358 -19.64 32.25 6.72
C PRO A 358 -19.78 31.21 7.85
N LEU A 359 -20.62 31.48 8.85
CA LEU A 359 -20.82 30.55 9.97
C LEU A 359 -21.59 29.27 9.56
N LYS A 360 -22.35 29.30 8.47
CA LYS A 360 -23.04 28.15 7.91
C LYS A 360 -22.20 27.30 6.95
N ALA A 361 -20.98 27.74 6.63
CA ALA A 361 -20.07 27.02 5.75
C ALA A 361 -19.32 25.86 6.44
N TYR A 362 -19.53 25.69 7.74
CA TYR A 362 -19.00 24.52 8.47
C TYR A 362 -19.84 23.29 8.20
N GLY A 363 -19.17 22.18 7.93
CA GLY A 363 -19.77 20.87 7.72
C GLY A 363 -19.11 19.81 8.59
N LYS A 364 -19.92 18.85 9.03
CA LYS A 364 -19.45 17.64 9.71
C LYS A 364 -20.02 16.41 9.03
N THR A 365 -19.18 15.43 8.79
CA THR A 365 -19.58 14.18 8.14
C THR A 365 -18.90 13.01 8.83
N THR A 366 -19.65 11.96 9.13
CA THR A 366 -19.14 10.68 9.59
C THR A 366 -19.54 9.62 8.59
N ASP A 367 -18.61 8.74 8.24
CA ASP A 367 -18.84 7.66 7.28
C ASP A 367 -18.19 6.37 7.76
N LEU A 368 -18.97 5.29 7.79
CA LEU A 368 -18.52 3.95 8.16
C LEU A 368 -18.61 3.03 6.95
N THR A 369 -17.47 2.53 6.52
CA THR A 369 -17.39 1.48 5.48
C THR A 369 -17.03 0.17 6.13
N ALA A 370 -17.80 -0.89 5.87
CA ALA A 370 -17.51 -2.24 6.33
C ALA A 370 -17.62 -3.23 5.18
N MET A 371 -16.73 -4.21 5.15
CA MET A 371 -16.67 -5.24 4.11
C MET A 371 -16.26 -6.57 4.71
N GLY A 372 -16.89 -7.64 4.24
CA GLY A 372 -16.51 -9.01 4.53
C GLY A 372 -16.56 -9.87 3.26
N GLY A 373 -15.75 -10.92 3.23
CA GLY A 373 -15.74 -11.79 2.07
C GLY A 373 -15.07 -13.12 2.33
N VAL A 374 -15.43 -14.06 1.47
CA VAL A 374 -14.85 -15.40 1.39
C VAL A 374 -14.43 -15.63 -0.04
N GLN A 375 -13.20 -16.08 -0.23
CA GLN A 375 -12.66 -16.45 -1.53
C GLN A 375 -12.11 -17.86 -1.47
N TYR A 376 -12.54 -18.71 -2.39
CA TYR A 376 -11.99 -20.05 -2.59
C TYR A 376 -11.40 -20.13 -3.99
N VAL A 377 -10.18 -20.65 -4.06
CA VAL A 377 -9.45 -20.87 -5.32
C VAL A 377 -9.10 -22.34 -5.39
N HIS A 378 -9.42 -22.98 -6.52
CA HIS A 378 -9.00 -24.34 -6.86
C HIS A 378 -8.15 -24.34 -8.12
N THR A 379 -6.98 -24.94 -8.05
CA THR A 379 -6.07 -25.11 -9.19
C THR A 379 -6.23 -26.52 -9.78
N PHE A 380 -6.63 -26.60 -11.03
CA PHE A 380 -6.78 -27.86 -11.76
C PHE A 380 -5.44 -28.28 -12.39
N ASP A 381 -5.10 -29.57 -12.35
CA ASP A 381 -3.86 -30.09 -12.94
C ASP A 381 -3.87 -30.05 -14.48
N LYS A 382 -5.05 -30.11 -15.08
CA LYS A 382 -5.25 -30.02 -16.54
C LYS A 382 -6.51 -29.22 -16.82
N CYS A 383 -6.40 -28.23 -17.64
CA CYS A 383 -7.57 -27.57 -18.22
C CYS A 383 -7.97 -28.35 -19.47
N LEU A 384 -9.15 -29.00 -19.45
CA LEU A 384 -9.69 -29.78 -20.59
C LEU A 384 -10.11 -28.89 -21.79
N PHE A 385 -9.99 -27.57 -21.66
CA PHE A 385 -10.43 -26.56 -22.62
C PHE A 385 -9.32 -25.59 -23.02
N MET A 386 -8.11 -26.06 -23.32
CA MET A 386 -7.20 -25.29 -24.17
C MET A 386 -7.29 -25.90 -25.60
N PRO A 387 -7.91 -25.21 -26.56
CA PRO A 387 -7.72 -25.56 -27.96
C PRO A 387 -6.23 -25.38 -28.29
N SER A 388 -5.65 -26.40 -28.86
CA SER A 388 -4.30 -26.45 -29.42
C SER A 388 -4.04 -25.33 -30.44
#